data_70ba380957fcfb448ab68b9a0347f7ad
#
_entry.id   70ba380957fcfb448ab68b9a0347f7ad
#
_cell.length_a   1.000
_cell.length_b   1.000
_cell.length_c   1.000
_cell.angle_alpha   90.00
_cell.angle_beta   90.00
_cell.angle_gamma   90.00
#
_symmetry.space_group_name_H-M   'P 1'
#
loop_
_entity.id
_entity.type
_entity.pdbx_description
1 polymer ?
#
loop_
_entity_poly.entity_id
_entity_poly.type
_entity_poly.pdbx_seq_one_letter_code
_entity_poly.pdbx_strand_id
1 'polypeptide(L)'
;MRAVKKTSFPTPQDAEAAFYEALESADLDAMMEVWAEDEELICVHPGWPRLTGYESIRENWAQIFRSGERLKFSLSEPVCVQGMMLSVHSLHENVLGAGETKPRAPVVTTNVYLRTAAGWRMVVHHASIAVTPAETDSPPPTLLH
;
A
#
# COMPACT_ATOMS: atom_id res chain seq x y z
N MET A 1 -18.64 -16.74 -23.18
CA MET A 1 -18.07 -15.98 -22.08
C MET A 1 -16.63 -16.40 -21.83
N ARG A 2 -15.76 -15.45 -21.71
CA ARG A 2 -14.35 -15.70 -21.49
C ARG A 2 -14.00 -15.56 -20.03
N ALA A 3 -13.33 -16.55 -19.47
CA ALA A 3 -12.83 -16.45 -18.11
C ALA A 3 -11.68 -15.42 -18.05
N VAL A 4 -11.73 -14.54 -17.09
CA VAL A 4 -10.64 -13.59 -16.85
C VAL A 4 -9.61 -14.28 -15.99
N LYS A 5 -8.42 -14.45 -16.54
CA LYS A 5 -7.33 -15.07 -15.81
C LYS A 5 -6.69 -14.01 -14.91
N LYS A 6 -6.70 -14.25 -13.61
CA LYS A 6 -6.04 -13.35 -12.67
C LYS A 6 -4.53 -13.45 -12.80
N THR A 7 -3.88 -12.31 -12.66
CA THR A 7 -2.43 -12.26 -12.61
C THR A 7 -1.94 -13.01 -11.37
N SER A 8 -0.94 -13.85 -11.56
CA SER A 8 -0.31 -14.55 -10.44
C SER A 8 0.98 -13.81 -10.08
N PHE A 9 1.17 -13.55 -8.80
CA PHE A 9 2.38 -12.89 -8.30
C PHE A 9 3.23 -13.95 -7.59
N PRO A 10 4.33 -14.37 -8.23
CA PRO A 10 5.14 -15.45 -7.66
C PRO A 10 5.89 -15.07 -6.39
N THR A 11 6.09 -13.79 -6.15
CA THR A 11 6.76 -13.31 -4.95
C THR A 11 5.99 -12.14 -4.35
N PRO A 12 6.16 -11.86 -3.04
CA PRO A 12 5.54 -10.68 -2.46
C PRO A 12 6.09 -9.38 -3.07
N GLN A 13 7.34 -9.38 -3.53
CA GLN A 13 7.91 -8.21 -4.21
C GLN A 13 7.20 -7.93 -5.54
N ASP A 14 6.79 -8.97 -6.26
CA ASP A 14 6.01 -8.80 -7.48
C ASP A 14 4.64 -8.20 -7.18
N ALA A 15 4.00 -8.65 -6.11
CA ALA A 15 2.72 -8.07 -5.69
C ALA A 15 2.87 -6.60 -5.30
N GLU A 16 3.96 -6.28 -4.59
CA GLU A 16 4.22 -4.89 -4.19
C GLU A 16 4.47 -3.99 -5.39
N ALA A 17 5.28 -4.44 -6.34
CA ALA A 17 5.52 -3.67 -7.56
C ALA A 17 4.22 -3.41 -8.31
N ALA A 18 3.36 -4.42 -8.40
CA ALA A 18 2.06 -4.28 -9.06
C ALA A 18 1.15 -3.30 -8.32
N PHE A 19 1.20 -3.29 -6.99
CA PHE A 19 0.41 -2.36 -6.18
C PHE A 19 0.77 -0.91 -6.51
N TYR A 20 2.06 -0.58 -6.46
CA TYR A 20 2.48 0.81 -6.70
C TYR A 20 2.32 1.22 -8.16
N GLU A 21 2.50 0.30 -9.10
CA GLU A 21 2.23 0.58 -10.49
C GLU A 21 0.75 0.89 -10.73
N ALA A 22 -0.15 0.10 -10.15
CA ALA A 22 -1.59 0.34 -10.25
C ALA A 22 -1.97 1.67 -9.61
N LEU A 23 -1.34 2.00 -8.49
CA LEU A 23 -1.57 3.24 -7.79
C LEU A 23 -1.17 4.46 -8.65
N GLU A 24 0.00 4.41 -9.26
CA GLU A 24 0.48 5.50 -10.11
C GLU A 24 -0.35 5.66 -11.38
N SER A 25 -0.81 4.55 -11.95
CA SER A 25 -1.60 4.58 -13.18
C SER A 25 -3.09 4.75 -12.94
N ALA A 26 -3.51 4.74 -11.67
CA ALA A 26 -4.92 4.80 -11.29
C ALA A 26 -5.76 3.73 -11.99
N ASP A 27 -5.23 2.51 -12.02
CA ASP A 27 -5.85 1.37 -12.67
C ASP A 27 -6.54 0.51 -11.60
N LEU A 28 -7.87 0.64 -11.53
CA LEU A 28 -8.64 -0.05 -10.49
C LEU A 28 -8.58 -1.57 -10.64
N ASP A 29 -8.69 -2.07 -11.86
CA ASP A 29 -8.67 -3.51 -12.06
C ASP A 29 -7.32 -4.10 -11.67
N ALA A 30 -6.23 -3.44 -12.07
CA ALA A 30 -4.89 -3.86 -11.69
C ALA A 30 -4.69 -3.79 -10.17
N MET A 31 -5.20 -2.74 -9.54
CA MET A 31 -5.12 -2.60 -8.08
C MET A 31 -5.82 -3.76 -7.39
N MET A 32 -7.02 -4.10 -7.82
CA MET A 32 -7.79 -5.15 -7.15
C MET A 32 -7.28 -6.56 -7.45
N GLU A 33 -6.45 -6.73 -8.46
CA GLU A 33 -5.76 -8.00 -8.66
C GLU A 33 -4.69 -8.25 -7.61
N VAL A 34 -4.13 -7.19 -7.02
CA VAL A 34 -3.10 -7.32 -5.98
C VAL A 34 -3.70 -7.78 -4.65
N TRP A 35 -4.92 -7.34 -4.35
CA TRP A 35 -5.59 -7.67 -3.10
C TRP A 35 -6.15 -9.09 -3.10
N ALA A 36 -6.09 -9.76 -1.94
CA ALA A 36 -6.81 -11.01 -1.77
C ALA A 36 -8.31 -10.75 -1.80
N GLU A 37 -9.08 -11.75 -2.17
CA GLU A 37 -10.54 -11.64 -2.13
C GLU A 37 -11.02 -12.19 -0.79
N ASP A 38 -11.10 -11.31 0.21
CA ASP A 38 -11.40 -11.71 1.57
C ASP A 38 -12.15 -10.58 2.28
N GLU A 39 -12.86 -10.91 3.34
CA GLU A 39 -13.54 -9.95 4.17
C GLU A 39 -12.64 -9.41 5.28
N GLU A 40 -11.50 -10.03 5.51
CA GLU A 40 -10.59 -9.65 6.58
C GLU A 40 -9.43 -8.79 6.09
N LEU A 41 -9.59 -8.14 4.96
CA LEU A 41 -8.60 -7.20 4.45
C LEU A 41 -8.65 -5.88 5.22
N ILE A 42 -7.48 -5.25 5.34
CA ILE A 42 -7.37 -3.96 6.04
C ILE A 42 -6.68 -2.96 5.12
N CYS A 43 -7.25 -1.77 5.01
CA CYS A 43 -6.62 -0.66 4.30
C CYS A 43 -6.80 0.63 5.10
N VAL A 44 -5.69 1.30 5.38
CA VAL A 44 -5.70 2.58 6.07
C VAL A 44 -4.84 3.56 5.27
N HIS A 45 -5.45 4.63 4.80
CA HIS A 45 -4.73 5.74 4.17
C HIS A 45 -4.35 6.77 5.23
N PRO A 46 -3.29 7.56 4.98
CA PRO A 46 -2.88 8.56 5.97
C PRO A 46 -4.03 9.50 6.34
N GLY A 47 -4.36 9.55 7.64
CA GLY A 47 -5.42 10.41 8.14
C GLY A 47 -6.84 9.92 7.89
N TRP A 48 -7.01 8.73 7.36
CA TRP A 48 -8.33 8.17 7.04
C TRP A 48 -8.75 7.09 8.03
N PRO A 49 -10.06 6.84 8.15
CA PRO A 49 -10.54 5.71 8.93
C PRO A 49 -10.13 4.38 8.31
N ARG A 50 -10.06 3.36 9.14
CA ARG A 50 -9.75 2.01 8.67
C ARG A 50 -10.90 1.46 7.81
N LEU A 51 -10.54 0.90 6.67
CA LEU A 51 -11.43 0.18 5.79
C LEU A 51 -11.17 -1.32 5.94
N THR A 52 -12.23 -2.12 5.90
CA THR A 52 -12.11 -3.57 5.97
C THR A 52 -12.94 -4.21 4.88
N GLY A 53 -12.41 -5.31 4.33
CA GLY A 53 -13.11 -6.11 3.34
C GLY A 53 -12.89 -5.67 1.90
N TYR A 54 -13.00 -6.63 0.99
CA TYR A 54 -12.69 -6.43 -0.42
C TYR A 54 -13.55 -5.33 -1.06
N GLU A 55 -14.86 -5.40 -0.87
CA GLU A 55 -15.76 -4.45 -1.53
C GLU A 55 -15.58 -3.02 -1.05
N SER A 56 -15.39 -2.85 0.26
CA SER A 56 -15.15 -1.52 0.84
C SER A 56 -13.86 -0.92 0.34
N ILE A 57 -12.80 -1.74 0.28
CA ILE A 57 -11.50 -1.30 -0.20
C ILE A 57 -11.56 -0.97 -1.69
N ARG A 58 -12.25 -1.80 -2.48
CA ARG A 58 -12.43 -1.54 -3.90
C ARG A 58 -13.15 -0.22 -4.16
N GLU A 59 -14.24 0.01 -3.46
CA GLU A 59 -15.02 1.25 -3.61
C GLU A 59 -14.17 2.48 -3.26
N ASN A 60 -13.36 2.37 -2.24
CA ASN A 60 -12.48 3.46 -1.84
C ASN A 60 -11.43 3.75 -2.92
N TRP A 61 -10.76 2.72 -3.45
CA TRP A 61 -9.81 2.91 -4.54
C TRP A 61 -10.48 3.51 -5.78
N ALA A 62 -11.71 3.07 -6.07
CA ALA A 62 -12.45 3.63 -7.20
C ALA A 62 -12.68 5.13 -7.04
N GLN A 63 -13.02 5.57 -5.82
CA GLN A 63 -13.20 7.00 -5.55
C GLN A 63 -11.90 7.77 -5.70
N ILE A 64 -10.81 7.23 -5.16
CA ILE A 64 -9.50 7.87 -5.25
C ILE A 64 -9.09 8.03 -6.72
N PHE A 65 -9.26 6.98 -7.51
CA PHE A 65 -8.86 7.01 -8.91
C PHE A 65 -9.74 7.91 -9.77
N ARG A 66 -11.01 8.08 -9.40
CA ARG A 66 -11.91 9.02 -10.09
C ARG A 66 -11.57 10.48 -9.82
N SER A 67 -10.84 10.76 -8.75
CA SER A 67 -10.46 12.16 -8.45
C SER A 67 -9.55 12.76 -9.49
N GLY A 68 -8.89 11.93 -10.29
CA GLY A 68 -8.02 12.38 -11.36
C GLY A 68 -6.64 12.82 -10.92
N GLU A 69 -6.35 12.82 -9.63
CA GLU A 69 -5.03 13.17 -9.14
C GLU A 69 -4.04 12.06 -9.50
N ARG A 70 -2.92 12.47 -10.07
CA ARG A 70 -1.83 11.56 -10.42
C ARG A 70 -0.65 11.80 -9.52
N LEU A 71 -0.19 10.74 -8.88
CA LEU A 71 0.93 10.78 -7.96
C LEU A 71 2.03 9.85 -8.46
N LYS A 72 3.27 10.24 -8.18
CA LYS A 72 4.41 9.36 -8.38
C LYS A 72 4.94 8.95 -7.03
N PHE A 73 5.35 7.71 -6.92
CA PHE A 73 5.84 7.13 -5.68
C PHE A 73 7.26 6.65 -5.86
N SER A 74 8.11 7.03 -4.92
CA SER A 74 9.46 6.51 -4.80
C SER A 74 9.54 5.83 -3.45
N LEU A 75 9.97 4.58 -3.43
CA LEU A 75 10.02 3.78 -2.20
C LEU A 75 11.43 3.79 -1.65
N SER A 76 11.55 3.93 -0.34
CA SER A 76 12.84 3.95 0.34
C SER A 76 12.76 3.25 1.70
N GLU A 77 13.93 2.96 2.25
CA GLU A 77 14.12 2.39 3.58
C GLU A 77 13.30 1.12 3.83
N PRO A 78 13.35 0.13 2.92
CA PRO A 78 12.56 -1.07 3.11
C PRO A 78 13.11 -1.95 4.23
N VAL A 79 12.19 -2.46 5.04
CA VAL A 79 12.47 -3.51 6.02
C VAL A 79 11.46 -4.61 5.75
N CYS A 80 11.95 -5.79 5.40
CA CYS A 80 11.09 -6.90 5.03
C CYS A 80 11.31 -8.08 5.96
N VAL A 81 10.21 -8.61 6.48
CA VAL A 81 10.21 -9.87 7.22
C VAL A 81 9.44 -10.86 6.38
N GLN A 82 10.15 -11.77 5.76
CA GLN A 82 9.53 -12.70 4.81
C GLN A 82 9.51 -14.10 5.37
N GLY A 83 8.30 -14.64 5.50
CA GLY A 83 8.08 -16.04 5.82
C GLY A 83 7.62 -16.81 4.59
N MET A 84 7.33 -18.09 4.78
CA MET A 84 6.89 -18.94 3.69
C MET A 84 5.48 -18.60 3.22
N MET A 85 4.62 -18.18 4.12
CA MET A 85 3.21 -17.91 3.83
C MET A 85 2.83 -16.44 4.01
N LEU A 86 3.63 -15.69 4.74
CA LEU A 86 3.34 -14.30 5.07
C LEU A 86 4.59 -13.46 4.92
N SER A 87 4.44 -12.28 4.36
CA SER A 87 5.53 -11.32 4.22
C SER A 87 5.06 -9.96 4.69
N VAL A 88 5.87 -9.30 5.50
CA VAL A 88 5.59 -7.96 6.02
C VAL A 88 6.65 -7.03 5.48
N HIS A 89 6.23 -6.00 4.76
CA HIS A 89 7.12 -5.00 4.20
C HIS A 89 6.82 -3.65 4.83
N SER A 90 7.79 -3.08 5.51
CA SER A 90 7.72 -1.71 5.99
C SER A 90 8.60 -0.86 5.08
N LEU A 91 8.08 0.28 4.63
CA LEU A 91 8.84 1.14 3.74
C LEU A 91 8.33 2.58 3.84
N HIS A 92 9.13 3.49 3.29
CA HIS A 92 8.72 4.87 3.16
C HIS A 92 8.24 5.12 1.74
N GLU A 93 7.08 5.73 1.62
CA GLU A 93 6.56 6.21 0.35
C GLU A 93 6.89 7.69 0.24
N ASN A 94 7.67 8.04 -0.78
CA ASN A 94 7.98 9.43 -1.09
C ASN A 94 7.07 9.84 -2.24
N VAL A 95 6.15 10.75 -1.97
CA VAL A 95 5.06 11.06 -2.90
C VAL A 95 5.33 12.39 -3.58
N LEU A 96 5.18 12.41 -4.90
CA LEU A 96 5.31 13.61 -5.71
C LEU A 96 4.05 13.77 -6.56
N GLY A 97 3.33 14.87 -6.37
CA GLY A 97 2.17 15.18 -7.19
C GLY A 97 2.56 15.76 -8.54
N ALA A 98 1.61 15.76 -9.47
CA ALA A 98 1.82 16.31 -10.80
C ALA A 98 2.15 17.80 -10.67
N GLY A 99 3.23 18.23 -11.33
CA GLY A 99 3.68 19.62 -11.29
C GLY A 99 4.42 20.03 -10.03
N GLU A 100 4.53 19.15 -9.06
CA GLU A 100 5.30 19.41 -7.84
C GLU A 100 6.77 19.13 -8.08
N THR A 101 7.63 20.00 -7.54
CA THR A 101 9.08 19.83 -7.64
C THR A 101 9.70 19.29 -6.36
N LYS A 102 8.99 19.41 -5.24
CA LYS A 102 9.44 18.91 -3.96
C LYS A 102 8.54 17.77 -3.51
N PRO A 103 9.12 16.66 -3.05
CA PRO A 103 8.32 15.59 -2.47
C PRO A 103 7.55 16.08 -1.26
N ARG A 104 6.38 15.52 -1.05
CA ARG A 104 5.59 15.74 0.16
C ARG A 104 6.29 15.06 1.34
N ALA A 105 5.81 15.33 2.56
CA ALA A 105 6.31 14.63 3.73
C ALA A 105 6.18 13.12 3.50
N PRO A 106 7.21 12.35 3.85
CA PRO A 106 7.16 10.91 3.59
C PRO A 106 6.06 10.23 4.39
N VAL A 107 5.58 9.16 3.81
CA VAL A 107 4.56 8.30 4.42
C VAL A 107 5.26 7.01 4.82
N VAL A 108 5.08 6.58 6.06
CA VAL A 108 5.56 5.26 6.47
C VAL A 108 4.42 4.26 6.29
N THR A 109 4.75 3.16 5.64
CA THR A 109 3.73 2.19 5.23
C THR A 109 4.13 0.79 5.64
N THR A 110 3.16 0.04 6.10
CA THR A 110 3.29 -1.41 6.32
C THR A 110 2.35 -2.12 5.37
N ASN A 111 2.92 -2.93 4.50
CA ASN A 111 2.18 -3.80 3.58
C ASN A 111 2.37 -5.24 4.00
N VAL A 112 1.28 -5.98 4.09
CA VAL A 112 1.34 -7.40 4.42
C VAL A 112 0.78 -8.20 3.27
N TYR A 113 1.51 -9.23 2.88
CA TYR A 113 1.15 -10.11 1.77
C TYR A 113 1.01 -11.53 2.27
N LEU A 114 0.04 -12.24 1.74
CA LEU A 114 -0.21 -13.63 2.06
C LEU A 114 -0.05 -14.46 0.80
N ARG A 115 0.59 -15.62 0.94
CA ARG A 115 0.69 -16.57 -0.16
C ARG A 115 -0.60 -17.35 -0.27
N THR A 116 -1.26 -17.21 -1.42
CA THR A 116 -2.51 -17.93 -1.72
C THR A 116 -2.28 -18.96 -2.82
N ALA A 117 -3.28 -19.77 -3.08
CA ALA A 117 -3.21 -20.72 -4.20
C ALA A 117 -3.00 -20.01 -5.54
N ALA A 118 -3.38 -18.75 -5.65
CA ALA A 118 -3.23 -17.95 -6.85
C ALA A 118 -2.02 -17.00 -6.78
N GLY A 119 -1.05 -17.28 -5.92
CA GLY A 119 0.13 -16.44 -5.73
C GLY A 119 0.00 -15.52 -4.54
N TRP A 120 0.95 -14.61 -4.42
CA TRP A 120 0.96 -13.65 -3.31
C TRP A 120 -0.07 -12.56 -3.53
N ARG A 121 -0.76 -12.18 -2.44
CA ARG A 121 -1.78 -11.14 -2.47
C ARG A 121 -1.64 -10.25 -1.25
N MET A 122 -1.98 -8.97 -1.40
CA MET A 122 -1.97 -8.03 -0.29
C MET A 122 -3.18 -8.28 0.61
N VAL A 123 -2.96 -8.25 1.91
CA VAL A 123 -4.02 -8.38 2.91
C VAL A 123 -4.09 -7.17 3.83
N VAL A 124 -3.02 -6.41 3.95
CA VAL A 124 -2.99 -5.17 4.75
C VAL A 124 -2.17 -4.13 4.01
N HIS A 125 -2.72 -2.92 3.94
CA HIS A 125 -2.00 -1.71 3.56
C HIS A 125 -2.31 -0.67 4.62
N HIS A 126 -1.31 -0.26 5.37
CA HIS A 126 -1.50 0.72 6.44
C HIS A 126 -0.43 1.81 6.32
N ALA A 127 -0.88 2.99 5.98
CA ALA A 127 0.00 4.11 5.72
C ALA A 127 -0.29 5.28 6.66
N SER A 128 0.75 5.93 7.14
CA SER A 128 0.64 7.10 8.00
C SER A 128 1.73 8.11 7.67
N ILE A 129 1.49 9.37 8.04
CA ILE A 129 2.50 10.41 7.85
C ILE A 129 3.68 10.10 8.75
N ALA A 130 4.89 10.08 8.19
CA ALA A 130 6.10 9.83 8.97
C ALA A 130 6.48 11.07 9.76
N VAL A 131 6.90 10.85 11.01
CA VAL A 131 7.48 11.90 11.82
C VAL A 131 8.96 11.90 11.58
N THR A 132 9.53 13.07 11.21
CA THR A 132 10.94 13.17 10.96
C THR A 132 11.67 13.47 12.27
N PRO A 133 12.70 12.68 12.63
CA PRO A 133 13.42 12.89 13.90
C PRO A 133 14.06 14.28 14.00
N ALA A 134 14.40 14.89 12.86
CA ALA A 134 15.07 16.20 12.83
C ALA A 134 14.18 17.33 13.32
N GLU A 135 12.90 17.14 13.43
CA GLU A 135 11.95 18.16 13.87
C GLU A 135 11.70 18.12 15.38
N THR A 136 12.30 17.16 16.06
CA THR A 136 12.13 17.04 17.49
C THR A 136 13.42 17.42 18.19
N ASP A 137 13.48 18.66 18.72
CA ASP A 137 14.61 19.11 19.52
C ASP A 137 14.61 18.51 20.92
N SER A 138 13.52 17.92 21.32
CA SER A 138 13.41 17.25 22.60
C SER A 138 13.40 15.75 22.40
N PRO A 139 13.96 14.99 23.34
CA PRO A 139 13.87 13.55 23.24
C PRO A 139 12.42 13.12 23.17
N PRO A 140 12.12 12.04 22.45
CA PRO A 140 10.75 11.58 22.39
C PRO A 140 10.26 11.29 23.80
N PRO A 141 8.99 11.55 24.08
CA PRO A 141 8.46 11.20 25.39
C PRO A 141 8.69 9.70 25.60
N THR A 142 8.95 9.37 26.84
CA THR A 142 9.11 7.97 27.18
C THR A 142 7.84 7.23 26.78
N LEU A 143 7.97 6.39 25.83
CA LEU A 143 6.82 5.62 25.36
C LEU A 143 6.68 4.41 26.22
N LEU A 144 5.64 4.43 26.97
CA LEU A 144 5.28 3.31 27.80
C LEU A 144 4.24 2.52 27.02
N HIS A 145 4.63 1.38 26.69
CA HIS A 145 3.73 0.52 25.97
C HIS A 145 3.44 -0.69 26.79
#